data_5e574c848ae83e94cb44a06e84bba8c2
#
_entry.id   5e574c848ae83e94cb44a06e84bba8c2
#
_cell.length_a   1.000
_cell.length_b   1.000
_cell.length_c   1.000
_cell.angle_alpha   90.00
_cell.angle_beta   90.00
_cell.angle_gamma   90.00
#
_symmetry.space_group_name_H-M   'P 1'
#
loop_
_entity.id
_entity.type
_entity.pdbx_description
1 polymer ?
#
loop_
_entity_poly.entity_id
_entity_poly.type
_entity_poly.pdbx_seq_one_letter_code
_entity_poly.pdbx_strand_id
1 'polypeptide(L)'
;KKLGEYLGVKYVSVVNSGSSANLNAFMALTSPLLGDRRIKRGDEIITVAAGFPTTITPAIQYGAVPVFVDVTIPQYNIDVTKLEDALSDKTKAVMIAHTLGNPFDLSAVKAFCDKHNLWLVEDNCDALGSKYTINGEEKFTGTIGDIGTSSFYPPHHMTMGEGGAVYTNNALLNKCI
;
A
#
# COMPACT_ATOMS: atom_id res chain seq x y z
N LYS A 1 -7.68 8.14 16.77
CA LYS A 1 -7.14 7.55 18.00
C LYS A 1 -7.49 6.05 18.08
N LYS A 2 -8.79 5.66 18.19
CA LYS A 2 -9.20 4.25 18.34
C LYS A 2 -8.70 3.32 17.23
N LEU A 3 -8.70 3.76 15.95
CA LEU A 3 -8.18 2.96 14.84
C LEU A 3 -6.68 2.68 14.99
N GLY A 4 -5.89 3.68 15.40
CA GLY A 4 -4.47 3.50 15.65
C GLY A 4 -4.19 2.54 16.80
N GLU A 5 -4.97 2.61 17.87
CA GLU A 5 -4.91 1.69 19.00
C GLU A 5 -5.27 0.26 18.57
N TYR A 6 -6.30 0.10 17.74
CA TYR A 6 -6.73 -1.20 17.20
C TYR A 6 -5.67 -1.83 16.29
N LEU A 7 -5.10 -1.07 15.36
CA LEU A 7 -4.10 -1.56 14.41
C LEU A 7 -2.67 -1.62 15.01
N GLY A 8 -2.44 -1.01 16.16
CA GLY A 8 -1.09 -0.91 16.73
C GLY A 8 -0.18 0.07 15.97
N VAL A 9 -0.75 1.08 15.28
CA VAL A 9 0.02 2.08 14.52
C VAL A 9 0.06 3.42 15.23
N LYS A 10 1.19 4.13 15.06
CA LYS A 10 1.43 5.40 15.77
C LYS A 10 0.65 6.58 15.17
N TYR A 11 0.56 6.64 13.86
CA TYR A 11 0.02 7.79 13.13
C TYR A 11 -1.13 7.35 12.24
N VAL A 12 -2.23 8.07 12.32
CA VAL A 12 -3.45 7.83 11.53
C VAL A 12 -4.02 9.17 11.12
N SER A 13 -4.14 9.40 9.82
CA SER A 13 -4.84 10.51 9.20
C SER A 13 -6.16 10.03 8.61
N VAL A 14 -7.26 10.70 8.93
CA VAL A 14 -8.59 10.37 8.43
C VAL A 14 -8.92 11.25 7.23
N VAL A 15 -9.46 10.65 6.20
CA VAL A 15 -9.84 11.28 4.94
C VAL A 15 -11.27 10.92 4.54
N ASN A 16 -11.78 11.54 3.47
CA ASN A 16 -13.17 11.39 3.05
C ASN A 16 -13.49 10.12 2.27
N SER A 17 -12.48 9.35 1.83
CA SER A 17 -12.68 8.09 1.10
C SER A 17 -11.42 7.24 1.06
N GLY A 18 -11.53 5.95 0.71
CA GLY A 18 -10.39 5.08 0.43
C GLY A 18 -9.57 5.57 -0.78
N SER A 19 -10.23 6.12 -1.80
CA SER A 19 -9.56 6.78 -2.93
C SER A 19 -8.64 7.91 -2.48
N SER A 20 -9.12 8.78 -1.58
CA SER A 20 -8.30 9.86 -1.00
C SER A 20 -7.20 9.33 -0.10
N ALA A 21 -7.43 8.19 0.57
CA ALA A 21 -6.40 7.52 1.35
C ALA A 21 -5.25 7.05 0.45
N ASN A 22 -5.57 6.36 -0.66
CA ASN A 22 -4.58 5.90 -1.63
C ASN A 22 -3.84 7.09 -2.29
N LEU A 23 -4.57 8.16 -2.62
CA LEU A 23 -3.97 9.39 -3.15
C LEU A 23 -2.97 10.00 -2.17
N ASN A 24 -3.35 10.18 -0.90
CA ASN A 24 -2.48 10.74 0.11
C ASN A 24 -1.26 9.84 0.39
N ALA A 25 -1.46 8.52 0.47
CA ALA A 25 -0.37 7.57 0.65
C ALA A 25 0.66 7.67 -0.46
N PHE A 26 0.21 7.70 -1.72
CA PHE A 26 1.10 7.85 -2.87
C PHE A 26 1.77 9.23 -2.89
N MET A 27 1.00 10.32 -2.72
CA MET A 27 1.54 11.68 -2.76
C MET A 27 2.55 11.95 -1.64
N ALA A 28 2.40 11.32 -0.48
CA ALA A 28 3.40 11.40 0.58
C ALA A 28 4.78 10.90 0.11
N LEU A 29 4.82 9.86 -0.74
CA LEU A 29 6.06 9.32 -1.29
C LEU A 29 6.72 10.21 -2.35
N THR A 30 6.02 11.23 -2.85
CA THR A 30 6.58 12.23 -3.79
C THR A 30 7.21 13.42 -3.08
N SER A 31 7.10 13.50 -1.75
CA SER A 31 7.54 14.63 -0.95
C SER A 31 9.06 14.88 -1.07
N PRO A 32 9.51 16.13 -1.26
CA PRO A 32 10.91 16.48 -1.22
C PRO A 32 11.62 16.12 0.10
N LEU A 33 10.87 15.98 1.20
CA LEU A 33 11.42 15.58 2.50
C LEU A 33 12.04 14.18 2.49
N LEU A 34 11.68 13.34 1.51
CA LEU A 34 12.22 11.99 1.36
C LEU A 34 13.57 11.93 0.63
N GLY A 35 14.09 13.08 0.18
CA GLY A 35 15.38 13.15 -0.51
C GLY A 35 15.41 12.29 -1.78
N ASP A 36 16.41 11.43 -1.90
CA ASP A 36 16.60 10.57 -3.09
C ASP A 36 15.60 9.41 -3.16
N ARG A 37 14.93 9.08 -2.06
CA ARG A 37 13.89 8.05 -2.03
C ARG A 37 12.53 8.55 -2.53
N ARG A 38 12.37 9.86 -2.76
CA ARG A 38 11.09 10.39 -3.26
C ARG A 38 10.79 9.84 -4.65
N ILE A 39 9.51 9.60 -4.93
CA ILE A 39 9.02 9.24 -6.25
C ILE A 39 8.98 10.50 -7.13
N LYS A 40 9.46 10.40 -8.36
CA LYS A 40 9.44 11.45 -9.39
C LYS A 40 8.59 11.02 -10.57
N ARG A 41 8.23 11.98 -11.44
CA ARG A 41 7.58 11.66 -12.72
C ARG A 41 8.49 10.74 -13.55
N GLY A 42 7.90 9.68 -14.10
CA GLY A 42 8.61 8.66 -14.87
C GLY A 42 9.22 7.54 -14.04
N ASP A 43 9.21 7.63 -12.69
CA ASP A 43 9.54 6.50 -11.83
C ASP A 43 8.46 5.44 -11.91
N GLU A 44 8.84 4.20 -11.64
CA GLU A 44 8.00 3.03 -11.81
C GLU A 44 7.43 2.52 -10.47
N ILE A 45 6.17 2.09 -10.54
CA ILE A 45 5.42 1.54 -9.41
C ILE A 45 4.92 0.16 -9.78
N ILE A 46 5.41 -0.86 -9.10
CA ILE A 46 4.93 -2.24 -9.29
C ILE A 46 3.53 -2.38 -8.66
N THR A 47 2.63 -2.95 -9.42
CA THR A 47 1.23 -3.20 -9.03
C THR A 47 0.66 -4.40 -9.79
N VAL A 48 -0.64 -4.67 -9.63
CA VAL A 48 -1.37 -5.70 -10.38
C VAL A 48 -2.45 -5.08 -11.25
N ALA A 49 -2.73 -5.66 -12.42
CA ALA A 49 -3.82 -5.22 -13.29
C ALA A 49 -5.19 -5.67 -12.78
N ALA A 50 -5.25 -6.83 -12.12
CA ALA A 50 -6.47 -7.36 -11.52
C ALA A 50 -6.69 -6.75 -10.13
N GLY A 51 -7.02 -5.46 -10.08
CA GLY A 51 -7.22 -4.71 -8.84
C GLY A 51 -8.15 -3.52 -9.01
N PHE A 52 -8.50 -2.88 -7.90
CA PHE A 52 -9.34 -1.69 -7.94
C PHE A 52 -8.55 -0.50 -8.48
N PRO A 53 -9.09 0.30 -9.42
CA PRO A 53 -8.33 1.35 -10.09
C PRO A 53 -7.70 2.38 -9.15
N THR A 54 -8.34 2.71 -8.02
CA THR A 54 -7.84 3.75 -7.12
C THR A 54 -6.57 3.35 -6.36
N THR A 55 -6.19 2.07 -6.37
CA THR A 55 -4.90 1.63 -5.86
C THR A 55 -3.74 2.21 -6.69
N ILE A 56 -3.88 2.31 -8.02
CA ILE A 56 -2.78 2.76 -8.89
C ILE A 56 -3.02 4.10 -9.59
N THR A 57 -4.27 4.55 -9.66
CA THR A 57 -4.61 5.84 -10.31
C THR A 57 -3.78 7.02 -9.80
N PRO A 58 -3.46 7.16 -8.49
CA PRO A 58 -2.62 8.25 -8.02
C PRO A 58 -1.23 8.31 -8.69
N ALA A 59 -0.62 7.15 -8.94
CA ALA A 59 0.67 7.07 -9.64
C ALA A 59 0.55 7.61 -11.07
N ILE A 60 -0.50 7.21 -11.79
CA ILE A 60 -0.76 7.65 -13.16
C ILE A 60 -1.03 9.17 -13.20
N GLN A 61 -1.85 9.68 -12.29
CA GLN A 61 -2.18 11.11 -12.19
C GLN A 61 -0.93 11.97 -11.92
N TYR A 62 -0.03 11.47 -11.10
CA TYR A 62 1.24 12.15 -10.83
C TYR A 62 2.20 12.09 -12.01
N GLY A 63 2.08 11.09 -12.87
CA GLY A 63 2.97 10.83 -14.01
C GLY A 63 4.08 9.83 -13.70
N ALA A 64 3.91 8.99 -12.69
CA ALA A 64 4.67 7.76 -12.50
C ALA A 64 4.12 6.68 -13.45
N VAL A 65 4.91 5.64 -13.68
CA VAL A 65 4.61 4.56 -14.63
C VAL A 65 4.21 3.29 -13.88
N PRO A 66 2.99 2.78 -14.04
CA PRO A 66 2.62 1.51 -13.46
C PRO A 66 3.31 0.36 -14.19
N VAL A 67 3.90 -0.56 -13.43
CA VAL A 67 4.46 -1.82 -13.93
C VAL A 67 3.57 -2.94 -13.41
N PHE A 68 2.83 -3.57 -14.30
CA PHE A 68 1.84 -4.58 -13.94
C PHE A 68 2.48 -5.95 -13.87
N VAL A 69 2.33 -6.60 -12.72
CA VAL A 69 2.64 -8.01 -12.51
C VAL A 69 1.34 -8.79 -12.50
N ASP A 70 1.35 -10.00 -13.02
CA ASP A 70 0.18 -10.86 -13.06
C ASP A 70 -0.18 -11.39 -11.66
N VAL A 71 -1.35 -11.98 -11.55
CA VAL A 71 -1.86 -12.57 -10.31
C VAL A 71 -1.91 -14.10 -10.42
N THR A 72 -1.82 -14.76 -9.29
CA THR A 72 -1.99 -16.23 -9.23
C THR A 72 -3.46 -16.59 -9.01
N ILE A 73 -3.90 -17.69 -9.63
CA ILE A 73 -5.23 -18.28 -9.45
C ILE A 73 -5.09 -19.53 -8.58
N PRO A 74 -5.92 -19.71 -7.55
CA PRO A 74 -7.18 -19.01 -7.22
C PRO A 74 -7.04 -17.86 -6.22
N GLN A 75 -5.84 -17.44 -5.83
CA GLN A 75 -5.64 -16.44 -4.77
C GLN A 75 -5.93 -15.01 -5.22
N TYR A 76 -5.78 -14.71 -6.50
CA TYR A 76 -5.92 -13.38 -7.12
C TYR A 76 -4.97 -12.32 -6.54
N ASN A 77 -3.93 -12.73 -5.84
CA ASN A 77 -2.84 -11.87 -5.36
C ASN A 77 -1.65 -11.90 -6.31
N ILE A 78 -0.78 -10.89 -6.20
CA ILE A 78 0.40 -10.74 -7.04
C ILE A 78 1.24 -12.02 -7.10
N ASP A 79 1.68 -12.41 -8.30
CA ASP A 79 2.66 -13.47 -8.48
C ASP A 79 4.05 -13.00 -8.05
N VAL A 80 4.42 -13.32 -6.82
CA VAL A 80 5.70 -12.89 -6.23
C VAL A 80 6.92 -13.42 -6.97
N THR A 81 6.77 -14.49 -7.76
CA THR A 81 7.88 -15.05 -8.56
C THR A 81 8.28 -14.15 -9.73
N LYS A 82 7.44 -13.16 -10.07
CA LYS A 82 7.63 -12.20 -11.17
C LYS A 82 8.14 -10.82 -10.70
N LEU A 83 8.33 -10.62 -9.40
CA LEU A 83 8.76 -9.32 -8.88
C LEU A 83 10.12 -8.89 -9.40
N GLU A 84 11.10 -9.81 -9.46
CA GLU A 84 12.45 -9.50 -9.96
C GLU A 84 12.42 -9.18 -11.46
N ASP A 85 11.55 -9.81 -12.24
CA ASP A 85 11.38 -9.52 -13.68
C ASP A 85 10.77 -8.12 -13.92
N ALA A 86 10.01 -7.60 -12.94
CA ALA A 86 9.36 -6.29 -12.98
C ALA A 86 10.26 -5.15 -12.49
N LEU A 87 11.43 -5.46 -11.95
CA LEU A 87 12.34 -4.48 -11.37
C LEU A 87 13.16 -3.77 -12.46
N SER A 88 13.30 -2.45 -12.32
CA SER A 88 14.23 -1.64 -13.09
C SER A 88 14.90 -0.58 -12.23
N ASP A 89 15.83 0.18 -12.78
CA ASP A 89 16.48 1.32 -12.10
C ASP A 89 15.50 2.44 -11.72
N LYS A 90 14.33 2.45 -12.35
CA LYS A 90 13.27 3.44 -12.11
C LYS A 90 12.25 2.98 -11.06
N THR A 91 12.28 1.72 -10.67
CA THR A 91 11.32 1.19 -9.68
C THR A 91 11.56 1.85 -8.32
N LYS A 92 10.49 2.38 -7.71
CA LYS A 92 10.55 3.10 -6.42
C LYS A 92 9.61 2.56 -5.38
N ALA A 93 8.52 1.91 -5.78
CA ALA A 93 7.54 1.39 -4.84
C ALA A 93 6.81 0.16 -5.39
N VAL A 94 6.27 -0.60 -4.45
CA VAL A 94 5.20 -1.58 -4.68
C VAL A 94 3.95 -1.02 -4.02
N MET A 95 2.84 -0.90 -4.77
CA MET A 95 1.56 -0.45 -4.25
C MET A 95 0.46 -1.41 -4.73
N ILE A 96 -0.01 -2.24 -3.82
CA ILE A 96 -0.94 -3.34 -4.11
C ILE A 96 -1.96 -3.51 -2.99
N ALA A 97 -3.12 -4.07 -3.35
CA ALA A 97 -4.17 -4.38 -2.41
C ALA A 97 -4.11 -5.83 -1.93
N HIS A 98 -4.63 -6.06 -0.73
CA HIS A 98 -4.96 -7.40 -0.24
C HIS A 98 -6.30 -7.81 -0.85
N THR A 99 -6.25 -8.54 -1.96
CA THR A 99 -7.40 -8.82 -2.81
C THR A 99 -8.53 -9.52 -2.06
N LEU A 100 -9.69 -8.88 -2.01
CA LEU A 100 -10.91 -9.40 -1.35
C LEU A 100 -10.69 -9.78 0.12
N GLY A 101 -9.75 -9.12 0.80
CA GLY A 101 -9.41 -9.39 2.19
C GLY A 101 -8.42 -10.54 2.40
N ASN A 102 -7.94 -11.17 1.32
CA ASN A 102 -6.94 -12.22 1.35
C ASN A 102 -5.53 -11.60 1.30
N PRO A 103 -4.72 -11.71 2.34
CA PRO A 103 -3.38 -11.12 2.33
C PRO A 103 -2.52 -11.72 1.21
N PHE A 104 -1.85 -10.87 0.44
CA PHE A 104 -0.78 -11.34 -0.45
C PHE A 104 0.41 -11.84 0.36
N ASP A 105 1.36 -12.53 -0.27
CA ASP A 105 2.58 -12.98 0.42
C ASP A 105 3.43 -11.77 0.85
N LEU A 106 3.07 -11.24 2.02
CA LEU A 106 3.75 -10.09 2.64
C LEU A 106 5.20 -10.39 2.97
N SER A 107 5.55 -11.64 3.27
CA SER A 107 6.94 -12.00 3.55
C SER A 107 7.81 -11.83 2.31
N ALA A 108 7.36 -12.34 1.17
CA ALA A 108 8.08 -12.22 -0.09
C ALA A 108 8.12 -10.78 -0.61
N VAL A 109 6.97 -10.08 -0.62
CA VAL A 109 6.90 -8.68 -1.09
C VAL A 109 7.72 -7.75 -0.21
N LYS A 110 7.63 -7.90 1.12
CA LYS A 110 8.42 -7.06 2.04
C LYS A 110 9.91 -7.31 1.89
N ALA A 111 10.34 -8.58 1.79
CA ALA A 111 11.74 -8.92 1.56
C ALA A 111 12.28 -8.35 0.24
N PHE A 112 11.48 -8.40 -0.83
CA PHE A 112 11.81 -7.77 -2.10
C PHE A 112 11.95 -6.25 -1.97
N CYS A 113 11.00 -5.57 -1.34
CA CYS A 113 11.06 -4.13 -1.13
C CYS A 113 12.28 -3.72 -0.29
N ASP A 114 12.58 -4.46 0.77
CA ASP A 114 13.74 -4.18 1.62
C ASP A 114 15.07 -4.39 0.88
N LYS A 115 15.18 -5.47 0.11
CA LYS A 115 16.36 -5.79 -0.70
C LYS A 115 16.69 -4.68 -1.71
N HIS A 116 15.66 -4.10 -2.32
CA HIS A 116 15.80 -3.10 -3.39
C HIS A 116 15.54 -1.66 -2.94
N ASN A 117 15.38 -1.43 -1.61
CA ASN A 117 15.11 -0.11 -1.02
C ASN A 117 13.86 0.58 -1.60
N LEU A 118 12.81 -0.21 -1.86
CA LEU A 118 11.53 0.25 -2.38
C LEU A 118 10.56 0.58 -1.23
N TRP A 119 9.61 1.49 -1.50
CA TRP A 119 8.47 1.70 -0.62
C TRP A 119 7.43 0.59 -0.80
N LEU A 120 6.81 0.17 0.29
CA LEU A 120 5.65 -0.73 0.26
C LEU A 120 4.41 0.00 0.78
N VAL A 121 3.42 0.16 -0.11
CA VAL A 121 2.09 0.67 0.25
C VAL A 121 1.10 -0.48 0.20
N GLU A 122 0.48 -0.76 1.33
CA GLU A 122 -0.57 -1.77 1.46
C GLU A 122 -1.95 -1.10 1.35
N ASP A 123 -2.65 -1.32 0.23
CA ASP A 123 -4.06 -0.98 0.14
C ASP A 123 -4.87 -2.03 0.91
N ASN A 124 -5.31 -1.65 2.10
CA ASN A 124 -6.00 -2.52 3.04
C ASN A 124 -7.52 -2.29 3.06
N CYS A 125 -8.07 -1.72 1.99
CA CYS A 125 -9.49 -1.36 1.91
C CYS A 125 -10.41 -2.56 2.11
N ASP A 126 -10.08 -3.72 1.53
CA ASP A 126 -10.85 -4.96 1.64
C ASP A 126 -10.40 -5.85 2.81
N ALA A 127 -9.33 -5.51 3.53
CA ALA A 127 -8.67 -6.42 4.46
C ALA A 127 -8.54 -5.87 5.89
N LEU A 128 -9.33 -4.86 6.26
CA LEU A 128 -9.30 -4.32 7.63
C LEU A 128 -9.64 -5.41 8.64
N GLY A 129 -8.69 -5.73 9.51
CA GLY A 129 -8.82 -6.81 10.50
C GLY A 129 -8.20 -8.14 10.06
N SER A 130 -7.83 -8.31 8.80
CA SER A 130 -7.03 -9.45 8.34
C SER A 130 -5.64 -9.41 8.98
N LYS A 131 -5.06 -10.58 9.17
CA LYS A 131 -3.76 -10.74 9.81
C LYS A 131 -2.83 -11.60 8.98
N TYR A 132 -1.54 -11.37 9.15
CA TYR A 132 -0.48 -12.11 8.49
C TYR A 132 0.66 -12.39 9.48
N THR A 133 1.18 -13.62 9.47
CA THR A 133 2.33 -13.96 10.31
C THR A 133 3.62 -13.68 9.56
N ILE A 134 4.40 -12.72 10.05
CA ILE A 134 5.71 -12.39 9.51
C ILE A 134 6.76 -12.46 10.61
N ASN A 135 7.88 -13.14 10.36
CA ASN A 135 8.96 -13.36 11.34
C ASN A 135 8.48 -13.95 12.68
N GLY A 136 7.45 -14.82 12.64
CA GLY A 136 6.87 -15.44 13.83
C GLY A 136 5.90 -14.55 14.63
N GLU A 137 5.66 -13.32 14.19
CA GLU A 137 4.71 -12.40 14.80
C GLU A 137 3.46 -12.23 13.94
N GLU A 138 2.28 -12.32 14.57
CA GLU A 138 1.02 -12.01 13.90
C GLU A 138 0.78 -10.49 13.91
N LYS A 139 0.59 -9.90 12.72
CA LYS A 139 0.35 -8.47 12.52
C LYS A 139 -0.88 -8.25 11.67
N PHE A 140 -1.55 -7.12 11.87
CA PHE A 140 -2.62 -6.70 10.97
C PHE A 140 -2.04 -6.33 9.60
N THR A 141 -2.73 -6.73 8.53
CA THR A 141 -2.47 -6.22 7.18
C THR A 141 -2.60 -4.69 7.17
N GLY A 142 -1.88 -4.04 6.26
CA GLY A 142 -1.78 -2.58 6.23
C GLY A 142 -0.77 -1.99 7.23
N THR A 143 -0.17 -2.82 8.11
CA THR A 143 0.79 -2.33 9.13
C THR A 143 2.20 -2.88 8.96
N ILE A 144 2.44 -3.68 7.93
CA ILE A 144 3.71 -4.37 7.66
C ILE A 144 4.56 -3.57 6.68
N GLY A 145 3.94 -2.93 5.69
CA GLY A 145 4.60 -2.00 4.78
C GLY A 145 4.91 -0.64 5.42
N ASP A 146 5.31 0.31 4.60
CA ASP A 146 5.65 1.68 5.03
C ASP A 146 4.41 2.53 5.30
N ILE A 147 3.37 2.37 4.47
CA ILE A 147 2.07 3.05 4.58
C ILE A 147 0.96 2.05 4.34
N GLY A 148 -0.07 2.09 5.17
CA GLY A 148 -1.32 1.39 4.95
C GLY A 148 -2.47 2.35 4.70
N THR A 149 -3.46 1.90 3.94
CA THR A 149 -4.69 2.65 3.69
C THR A 149 -5.92 1.82 4.03
N SER A 150 -7.01 2.46 4.36
CA SER A 150 -8.31 1.81 4.55
C SER A 150 -9.43 2.65 3.97
N SER A 151 -10.49 1.97 3.56
CA SER A 151 -11.74 2.58 3.13
C SER A 151 -12.86 2.21 4.08
N PHE A 152 -13.74 3.17 4.33
CA PHE A 152 -14.96 2.99 5.12
C PHE A 152 -16.21 3.21 4.27
N TYR A 153 -16.10 2.97 2.96
CA TYR A 153 -17.20 2.92 2.02
C TYR A 153 -18.19 1.81 2.41
N PRO A 154 -19.51 1.96 2.18
CA PRO A 154 -20.54 1.03 2.68
C PRO A 154 -20.29 -0.47 2.46
N PRO A 155 -19.76 -0.95 1.33
CA PRO A 155 -19.56 -2.39 1.11
C PRO A 155 -18.37 -2.99 1.86
N HIS A 156 -17.49 -2.19 2.46
CA HIS A 156 -16.35 -2.72 3.21
C HIS A 156 -16.76 -3.25 4.61
N HIS A 157 -15.83 -3.92 5.29
CA HIS A 157 -16.05 -4.55 6.59
C HIS A 157 -16.51 -3.59 7.68
N MET A 158 -16.10 -2.32 7.60
CA MET A 158 -16.52 -1.26 8.50
C MET A 158 -16.87 -0.03 7.67
N THR A 159 -18.03 0.56 7.91
CA THR A 159 -18.45 1.75 7.18
C THR A 159 -18.62 2.97 8.10
N MET A 160 -18.36 4.15 7.53
CA MET A 160 -18.68 5.46 8.10
C MET A 160 -19.67 6.23 7.22
N GLY A 161 -20.41 5.52 6.33
CA GLY A 161 -21.12 6.10 5.21
C GLY A 161 -20.17 6.39 4.06
N GLU A 162 -19.21 7.28 4.29
CA GLU A 162 -18.02 7.51 3.48
C GLU A 162 -16.86 7.81 4.43
N GLY A 163 -15.65 7.46 4.00
CA GLY A 163 -14.43 7.74 4.76
C GLY A 163 -13.26 6.87 4.33
N GLY A 164 -12.08 7.26 4.81
CA GLY A 164 -10.86 6.50 4.63
C GLY A 164 -9.83 6.88 5.69
N ALA A 165 -8.76 6.13 5.74
CA ALA A 165 -7.63 6.42 6.61
C ALA A 165 -6.31 6.06 5.94
N VAL A 166 -5.28 6.83 6.23
CA VAL A 166 -3.87 6.57 5.91
C VAL A 166 -3.14 6.40 7.23
N TYR A 167 -2.30 5.40 7.33
CA TYR A 167 -1.58 5.16 8.58
C TYR A 167 -0.16 4.65 8.35
N THR A 168 0.72 4.99 9.29
CA THR A 168 2.13 4.62 9.25
C THR A 168 2.74 4.62 10.64
N ASN A 169 3.84 3.90 10.81
CA ASN A 169 4.69 3.99 11.99
C ASN A 169 5.89 4.93 11.80
N ASN A 170 6.10 5.44 10.58
CA ASN A 170 7.22 6.28 10.23
C ASN A 170 6.87 7.77 10.45
N ALA A 171 7.59 8.43 11.36
CA ALA A 171 7.36 9.83 11.69
C ALA A 171 7.61 10.79 10.51
N LEU A 172 8.54 10.45 9.60
CA LEU A 172 8.82 11.27 8.42
C LEU A 172 7.68 11.15 7.40
N LEU A 173 7.19 9.93 7.16
CA LEU A 173 6.03 9.73 6.29
C LEU A 173 4.78 10.40 6.83
N ASN A 174 4.57 10.37 8.16
CA ASN A 174 3.46 11.10 8.78
C ASN A 174 3.51 12.62 8.57
N LYS A 175 4.69 13.20 8.39
CA LYS A 175 4.82 14.62 8.04
C LYS A 175 4.54 14.92 6.58
N CYS A 176 4.65 13.88 5.73
CA CYS A 176 4.38 13.98 4.30
C CYS A 176 2.91 13.76 3.97
N ILE A 177 2.19 12.96 4.81
CA ILE A 177 0.74 12.73 4.77
C ILE A 177 -0.01 13.95 5.30
#